data_06f71cce9fdb2634a02970e9c7c25062
#
_entry.id   06f71cce9fdb2634a02970e9c7c25062
#
_cell.length_a   1.000
_cell.length_b   1.000
_cell.length_c   1.000
_cell.angle_alpha   90.00
_cell.angle_beta   90.00
_cell.angle_gamma   90.00
#
_symmetry.space_group_name_H-M   'P 1'
#
loop_
_entity.id
_entity.type
_entity.pdbx_description
1 polymer ?
#
loop_
_entity_poly.entity_id
_entity_poly.type
_entity_poly.pdbx_seq_one_letter_code
_entity_poly.pdbx_strand_id
1 'polypeptide(L)'
;MSINELFKALSDENRRKMLDLLRNGDLTAGDIAKHFEMSKPGISQHLTVLKNADLVYAIKRGQYVYYSLNSTVFQDIMKWIVQFNFNNKEGN
;
A
#
# COMPACT_ATOMS: atom_id res chain seq x y z
N MET A 1 7.04 -10.82 6.24
CA MET A 1 6.32 -9.57 6.50
C MET A 1 6.07 -9.42 7.99
N SER A 2 6.35 -8.24 8.54
CA SER A 2 6.05 -7.94 9.92
C SER A 2 4.67 -7.28 9.99
N ILE A 3 3.80 -7.80 10.85
CA ILE A 3 2.47 -7.22 10.99
C ILE A 3 2.53 -5.82 11.60
N ASN A 4 3.51 -5.57 12.44
CA ASN A 4 3.70 -4.23 13.00
C ASN A 4 4.11 -3.23 11.93
N GLU A 5 5.02 -3.61 11.04
CA GLU A 5 5.42 -2.75 9.93
C GLU A 5 4.25 -2.48 8.98
N LEU A 6 3.42 -3.49 8.76
CA LEU A 6 2.26 -3.37 7.90
C LEU A 6 1.28 -2.32 8.48
N PHE A 7 0.90 -2.47 9.74
CA PHE A 7 -0.03 -1.52 10.35
C PHE A 7 0.57 -0.13 10.49
N LYS A 8 1.86 -0.05 10.78
CA LYS A 8 2.54 1.24 10.83
C LYS A 8 2.47 1.94 9.46
N ALA A 9 2.72 1.19 8.39
CA ALA A 9 2.64 1.76 7.04
C ALA A 9 1.22 2.26 6.73
N LEU A 10 0.20 1.52 7.17
CA LEU A 10 -1.19 1.89 6.93
C LEU A 10 -1.69 3.01 7.83
N SER A 11 -0.96 3.36 8.88
CA SER A 11 -1.41 4.38 9.82
C SER A 11 -1.30 5.80 9.30
N ASP A 12 -0.57 6.03 8.22
CA ASP A 12 -0.38 7.35 7.65
C ASP A 12 -1.37 7.61 6.51
N GLU A 13 -2.03 8.76 6.56
CA GLU A 13 -3.05 9.13 5.57
C GLU A 13 -2.47 9.23 4.16
N ASN A 14 -1.28 9.81 4.03
CA ASN A 14 -0.65 9.97 2.71
C ASN A 14 -0.31 8.61 2.11
N ARG A 15 0.17 7.68 2.92
CA ARG A 15 0.48 6.35 2.43
C ARG A 15 -0.78 5.60 1.99
N ARG A 16 -1.88 5.73 2.75
CA ARG A 16 -3.15 5.14 2.32
C ARG A 16 -3.61 5.72 0.99
N LYS A 17 -3.43 7.04 0.80
CA LYS A 17 -3.79 7.70 -0.46
C LYS A 17 -2.93 7.18 -1.62
N MET A 18 -1.64 6.94 -1.38
CA MET A 18 -0.77 6.36 -2.39
C MET A 18 -1.23 4.97 -2.80
N LEU A 19 -1.63 4.15 -1.84
CA LEU A 19 -2.18 2.83 -2.13
C LEU A 19 -3.46 2.93 -2.96
N ASP A 20 -4.34 3.90 -2.65
CA ASP A 20 -5.55 4.12 -3.42
C ASP A 20 -5.24 4.46 -4.87
N LEU A 21 -4.24 5.29 -5.10
CA LEU A 21 -3.83 5.65 -6.47
C LEU A 21 -3.40 4.42 -7.27
N LEU A 22 -2.76 3.46 -6.61
CA LEU A 22 -2.26 2.25 -7.27
C LEU A 22 -3.36 1.23 -7.57
N ARG A 23 -4.56 1.42 -7.04
CA ARG A 23 -5.68 0.51 -7.32
C ARG A 23 -6.06 0.48 -8.80
N ASN A 24 -5.78 1.54 -9.52
CA ASN A 24 -6.15 1.66 -10.93
C ASN A 24 -5.01 1.29 -11.88
N GLY A 25 -3.88 0.88 -11.35
CA GLY A 25 -2.74 0.47 -12.16
C GLY A 25 -1.43 0.93 -11.56
N ASP A 26 -0.36 0.42 -12.15
CA ASP A 26 1.00 0.73 -11.70
C ASP A 26 1.37 2.16 -12.04
N LEU A 27 2.11 2.81 -11.16
CA LEU A 27 2.52 4.21 -11.35
C LEU A 27 3.99 4.36 -10.97
N THR A 28 4.67 5.31 -11.63
CA THR A 28 6.01 5.72 -11.21
C THR A 28 5.90 6.65 -10.00
N ALA A 29 7.03 6.84 -9.30
CA ALA A 29 7.06 7.81 -8.20
C ALA A 29 6.68 9.21 -8.68
N GLY A 30 7.10 9.58 -9.90
CA GLY A 30 6.75 10.87 -10.49
C GLY A 30 5.25 11.02 -10.72
N ASP A 31 4.60 9.95 -11.19
CA ASP A 31 3.14 9.96 -11.38
C ASP A 31 2.41 10.11 -10.05
N ILE A 32 2.88 9.40 -9.03
CA ILE A 32 2.30 9.47 -7.69
C ILE A 32 2.47 10.88 -7.13
N ALA A 33 3.67 11.46 -7.30
CA ALA A 33 3.99 12.77 -6.75
C ALA A 33 3.06 13.87 -7.25
N LYS A 34 2.50 13.73 -8.45
CA LYS A 34 1.58 14.72 -9.03
C LYS A 34 0.32 14.91 -8.20
N HIS A 35 0.00 13.97 -7.34
CA HIS A 35 -1.20 14.01 -6.51
C HIS A 35 -0.97 14.55 -5.10
N PHE A 36 0.26 14.99 -4.81
CA PHE A 36 0.63 15.44 -3.47
C PHE A 36 1.37 16.76 -3.51
N GLU A 37 1.23 17.54 -2.43
CA GLU A 37 1.99 18.78 -2.25
C GLU A 37 3.11 18.55 -1.26
N MET A 38 3.93 17.55 -1.53
CA MET A 38 5.09 17.28 -0.70
C MET A 38 6.32 17.10 -1.58
N SER A 39 7.51 17.20 -0.97
CA SER A 39 8.77 17.10 -1.70
C SER A 39 8.96 15.70 -2.27
N LYS A 40 9.80 15.61 -3.31
CA LYS A 40 10.15 14.31 -3.89
C LYS A 40 10.77 13.36 -2.87
N PRO A 41 11.70 13.82 -1.99
CA PRO A 41 12.19 12.93 -0.94
C PRO A 41 11.09 12.42 -0.01
N GLY A 42 10.09 13.24 0.28
CA GLY A 42 8.96 12.82 1.08
C GLY A 42 8.17 11.70 0.42
N ILE A 43 7.90 11.84 -0.89
CA ILE A 43 7.23 10.78 -1.66
C ILE A 43 8.05 9.50 -1.62
N SER A 44 9.36 9.61 -1.90
CA SER A 44 10.23 8.44 -1.91
C SER A 44 10.28 7.73 -0.56
N GLN A 45 10.27 8.50 0.53
CA GLN A 45 10.31 7.93 1.87
C GLN A 45 9.03 7.14 2.17
N HIS A 46 7.87 7.70 1.81
CA HIS A 46 6.60 6.99 1.98
C HIS A 46 6.56 5.70 1.15
N LEU A 47 7.04 5.76 -0.09
CA LEU A 47 7.09 4.58 -0.94
C LEU A 47 8.03 3.51 -0.39
N THR A 48 9.15 3.93 0.21
CA THR A 48 10.08 3.01 0.86
C THR A 48 9.40 2.30 2.04
N VAL A 49 8.64 3.04 2.85
CA VAL A 49 7.91 2.45 3.97
C VAL A 49 6.89 1.42 3.46
N LEU A 50 6.15 1.76 2.42
CA LEU A 50 5.18 0.84 1.83
C LEU A 50 5.85 -0.42 1.27
N LYS A 51 6.99 -0.25 0.61
CA LYS A 51 7.74 -1.36 0.05
C LYS A 51 8.28 -2.27 1.15
N ASN A 52 8.84 -1.70 2.20
CA ASN A 52 9.39 -2.48 3.32
C ASN A 52 8.30 -3.24 4.08
N ALA A 53 7.08 -2.75 4.04
CA ALA A 53 5.93 -3.43 4.64
C ALA A 53 5.30 -4.45 3.67
N ASP A 54 5.89 -4.65 2.51
CA ASP A 54 5.43 -5.56 1.45
C ASP A 54 4.03 -5.20 0.90
N LEU A 55 3.61 -3.96 1.05
CA LEU A 55 2.33 -3.51 0.51
C LEU A 55 2.41 -3.17 -0.97
N VAL A 56 3.60 -2.84 -1.44
CA VAL A 56 3.84 -2.56 -2.86
C VAL A 56 5.13 -3.22 -3.31
N TYR A 57 5.22 -3.46 -4.60
CA TYR A 57 6.45 -3.86 -5.31
C TYR A 57 6.99 -2.66 -6.06
N ALA A 58 8.32 -2.61 -6.21
CA ALA A 58 9.00 -1.68 -7.11
C ALA A 58 9.52 -2.52 -8.28
N ILE A 59 9.02 -2.24 -9.48
CA ILE A 59 9.32 -3.05 -10.67
C ILE A 59 9.94 -2.15 -11.72
N LYS A 60 11.17 -2.49 -12.14
CA LYS A 60 11.85 -1.74 -13.19
C LYS A 60 11.37 -2.20 -14.56
N ARG A 61 10.93 -1.23 -15.38
CA ARG A 61 10.54 -1.46 -16.76
C ARG A 61 11.23 -0.40 -17.61
N GLY A 62 12.22 -0.82 -18.41
CA GLY A 62 13.03 0.11 -19.16
C GLY A 62 13.79 1.03 -18.22
N GLN A 63 13.65 2.33 -18.41
CA GLN A 63 14.35 3.33 -17.57
C GLN A 63 13.53 3.80 -16.37
N TYR A 64 12.31 3.28 -16.22
CA TYR A 64 11.41 3.70 -15.15
C TYR A 64 11.20 2.61 -14.12
N VAL A 65 10.93 3.04 -12.88
CA VAL A 65 10.52 2.13 -11.80
C VAL A 65 9.04 2.38 -11.55
N TYR A 66 8.26 1.32 -11.64
CA TYR A 66 6.81 1.35 -11.39
C TYR A 66 6.52 0.72 -10.04
N TYR A 67 5.58 1.32 -9.33
CA TYR A 67 5.08 0.77 -8.07
C TYR A 67 3.75 0.07 -8.33
N SER A 68 3.58 -1.10 -7.75
CA SER A 68 2.43 -1.95 -7.97
C SER A 68 1.94 -2.50 -6.64
N LEU A 69 0.64 -2.60 -6.46
CA LEU A 69 0.08 -3.18 -5.24
C LEU A 69 0.44 -4.67 -5.13
N ASN A 70 0.75 -5.09 -3.91
CA ASN A 70 0.92 -6.49 -3.60
C ASN A 70 -0.44 -7.08 -3.19
N SER A 71 -1.18 -7.58 -4.17
CA SER A 71 -2.53 -8.08 -3.96
C SER A 71 -2.58 -9.20 -2.92
N THR A 72 -1.56 -10.04 -2.88
CA THR A 72 -1.50 -11.18 -1.96
C THR A 72 -1.56 -10.71 -0.51
N VAL A 73 -0.79 -9.66 -0.18
CA VAL A 73 -0.77 -9.12 1.18
C VAL A 73 -2.14 -8.57 1.56
N PHE A 74 -2.79 -7.85 0.64
CA PHE A 74 -4.13 -7.32 0.92
C PHE A 74 -5.15 -8.43 1.09
N GLN A 75 -5.04 -9.51 0.32
CA GLN A 75 -5.92 -10.67 0.49
C GLN A 75 -5.70 -11.34 1.84
N ASP A 76 -4.46 -11.44 2.29
CA ASP A 76 -4.13 -12.02 3.59
C ASP A 76 -4.70 -11.19 4.73
N ILE A 77 -4.62 -9.85 4.61
CA ILE A 77 -5.21 -8.94 5.60
C ILE A 77 -6.72 -9.15 5.65
N MET A 78 -7.35 -9.24 4.49
CA MET A 78 -8.80 -9.42 4.42
C MET A 78 -9.22 -10.74 5.06
N LYS A 79 -8.49 -11.82 4.79
CA LYS A 79 -8.77 -13.12 5.40
C LYS A 79 -8.70 -13.05 6.92
N TRP A 80 -7.70 -12.33 7.44
CA TRP A 80 -7.54 -12.17 8.87
C TRP A 80 -8.70 -11.39 9.48
N ILE A 81 -9.10 -10.31 8.81
CA ILE A 81 -10.19 -9.46 9.31
C ILE A 81 -11.51 -10.24 9.36
N VAL A 82 -11.83 -11.02 8.32
CA VAL A 82 -13.10 -11.75 8.28
C VAL A 82 -13.15 -12.86 9.33
N GLN A 83 -12.02 -13.28 9.86
CA GLN A 83 -12.01 -14.27 10.94
C GLN A 83 -12.63 -13.76 12.22
N PHE A 84 -12.77 -12.45 12.38
CA PHE A 84 -13.45 -11.88 13.54
C PHE A 84 -14.97 -12.04 13.44
N ASN A 85 -15.47 -12.47 12.29
CA ASN A 85 -16.86 -12.89 12.12
C ASN A 85 -17.88 -11.84 12.51
N PHE A 86 -17.75 -10.67 11.92
CA PHE A 86 -18.64 -9.55 12.21
C PHE A 86 -20.08 -9.82 11.80
N ASN A 87 -20.35 -10.83 11.01
CA ASN A 87 -21.66 -11.13 10.47
C ASN A 87 -22.51 -12.00 11.35
N ASN A 88 -22.07 -12.37 12.46
CA ASN A 88 -22.68 -13.41 13.19
C ASN A 88 -23.72 -12.95 14.14
N LYS A 89 -23.88 -13.24 13.93
CA LYS A 89 -24.51 -13.22 14.63
C LYS A 89 -25.42 -13.71 14.90
N GLU A 90 -25.08 -14.05 14.52
CA GLU A 90 -25.64 -14.34 14.52
C GLU A 90 -26.09 -14.84 14.94
N GLY A 91 -26.06 -14.95 15.05
CA GLY A 91 -26.31 -15.26 15.31
C GLY A 91 -26.65 -15.67 15.56
N ASN A 92 -26.54 -15.78 15.64
CA ASN A 92 -26.66 -15.96 15.63
C ASN A 92 -26.89 -16.16 15.72
#